data_dec83a052f09a02e702cbd309cac7ce1
#
_entry.id   dec83a052f09a02e702cbd309cac7ce1
#
_cell.length_a   1.000
_cell.length_b   1.000
_cell.length_c   1.000
_cell.angle_alpha   90.00
_cell.angle_beta   90.00
_cell.angle_gamma   90.00
#
_symmetry.space_group_name_H-M   'P 1'
#
loop_
_entity.id
_entity.type
_entity.pdbx_description
1 polymer ?
#
loop_
_entity_poly.entity_id
_entity_poly.type
_entity_poly.pdbx_seq_one_letter_code
_entity_poly.pdbx_strand_id
1 'polypeptide(L)'
;MPIYQTANYQVKPWAVDKVKHAIEDFVCYVAEHEPGSRLYAAWQQQDDPSKFVHLFIFEDEAAHHAHGSSEAVRRFESVYTPELAAGPVVFTDYQLVAANT
;
A
#
# COMPACT_ATOMS: atom_id res chain seq x y z
N MET A 1 1.28 -20.12 -2.32
CA MET A 1 0.27 -19.42 -3.16
C MET A 1 0.46 -17.93 -3.05
N PRO A 2 0.68 -17.22 -4.14
CA PRO A 2 0.76 -15.77 -4.10
C PRO A 2 -0.54 -15.12 -3.63
N ILE A 3 -0.40 -13.99 -2.97
CA ILE A 3 -1.53 -13.20 -2.49
C ILE A 3 -1.57 -11.90 -3.28
N TYR A 4 -2.73 -11.60 -3.86
CA TYR A 4 -2.97 -10.38 -4.63
C TYR A 4 -3.94 -9.51 -3.86
N GLN A 5 -3.51 -8.29 -3.50
CA GLN A 5 -4.33 -7.43 -2.66
C GLN A 5 -4.15 -5.97 -3.08
N THR A 6 -5.20 -5.17 -2.88
CA THR A 6 -5.12 -3.72 -3.01
C THR A 6 -5.54 -3.05 -1.71
N ALA A 7 -5.06 -1.84 -1.52
CA ALA A 7 -5.54 -0.96 -0.46
C ALA A 7 -5.95 0.37 -1.09
N ASN A 8 -7.17 0.79 -0.86
CA ASN A 8 -7.72 2.05 -1.39
C ASN A 8 -8.05 2.98 -0.24
N TYR A 9 -7.67 4.25 -0.37
CA TYR A 9 -8.00 5.25 0.65
C TYR A 9 -7.96 6.65 0.05
N GLN A 10 -8.57 7.58 0.78
CA GLN A 10 -8.55 9.00 0.46
C GLN A 10 -8.05 9.78 1.66
N VAL A 11 -7.20 10.77 1.41
CA VAL A 11 -6.69 11.65 2.47
C VAL A 11 -7.19 13.07 2.28
N LYS A 12 -7.08 13.86 3.34
CA LYS A 12 -7.44 15.28 3.28
C LYS A 12 -6.53 16.01 2.27
N PRO A 13 -7.06 16.98 1.50
CA PRO A 13 -6.28 17.62 0.44
C PRO A 13 -4.96 18.24 0.90
N TRP A 14 -4.91 18.79 2.10
CA TRP A 14 -3.69 19.42 2.63
C TRP A 14 -2.64 18.40 3.10
N ALA A 15 -3.00 17.11 3.19
CA ALA A 15 -2.10 16.04 3.62
C ALA A 15 -1.49 15.27 2.45
N VAL A 16 -1.86 15.58 1.21
CA VAL A 16 -1.44 14.81 0.02
C VAL A 16 0.08 14.72 -0.08
N ASP A 17 0.79 15.82 0.00
CA ASP A 17 2.25 15.81 -0.14
C ASP A 17 2.93 15.04 0.97
N LYS A 18 2.47 15.20 2.21
CA LYS A 18 2.98 14.48 3.37
C LYS A 18 2.81 12.96 3.19
N VAL A 19 1.63 12.54 2.74
CA VAL A 19 1.33 11.12 2.53
C VAL A 19 2.16 10.57 1.36
N LYS A 20 2.34 11.33 0.29
CA LYS A 20 3.19 10.91 -0.84
C LYS A 20 4.62 10.65 -0.41
N HIS A 21 5.20 11.53 0.41
CA HIS A 21 6.55 11.31 0.94
C HIS A 21 6.62 10.04 1.79
N ALA A 22 5.61 9.81 2.62
CA ALA A 22 5.56 8.60 3.44
C ALA A 22 5.44 7.34 2.57
N ILE A 23 4.66 7.40 1.49
CA ILE A 23 4.54 6.29 0.52
C ILE A 23 5.91 5.99 -0.11
N GLU A 24 6.61 7.02 -0.57
CA GLU A 24 7.92 6.85 -1.20
C GLU A 24 8.91 6.16 -0.27
N ASP A 25 9.00 6.62 0.97
CA ASP A 25 9.88 6.01 1.97
C ASP A 25 9.49 4.57 2.25
N PHE A 26 8.19 4.31 2.36
CA PHE A 26 7.68 2.98 2.67
C PHE A 26 7.96 1.99 1.53
N VAL A 27 7.68 2.38 0.29
CA VAL A 27 7.94 1.53 -0.88
C VAL A 27 9.43 1.24 -1.02
N CYS A 28 10.27 2.22 -0.76
CA CYS A 28 11.73 2.04 -0.77
C CYS A 28 12.15 1.00 0.28
N TYR A 29 11.61 1.09 1.49
CA TYR A 29 11.89 0.12 2.55
C TYR A 29 11.47 -1.30 2.13
N VAL A 30 10.26 -1.45 1.58
CA VAL A 30 9.76 -2.75 1.13
C VAL A 30 10.69 -3.37 0.08
N ALA A 31 11.15 -2.55 -0.87
CA ALA A 31 12.06 -3.01 -1.93
C ALA A 31 13.37 -3.53 -1.35
N GLU A 32 13.87 -2.92 -0.28
CA GLU A 32 15.17 -3.28 0.30
C GLU A 32 15.09 -4.42 1.33
N HIS A 33 13.97 -4.56 2.04
CA HIS A 33 13.90 -5.41 3.23
C HIS A 33 12.85 -6.52 3.17
N GLU A 34 12.01 -6.55 2.14
CA GLU A 34 10.90 -7.52 2.05
C GLU A 34 10.95 -8.31 0.75
N PRO A 35 11.88 -9.26 0.62
CA PRO A 35 12.02 -10.03 -0.63
C PRO A 35 10.79 -10.85 -0.99
N GLY A 36 9.93 -11.19 -0.02
CA GLY A 36 8.68 -11.90 -0.28
C GLY A 36 7.57 -11.01 -0.83
N SER A 37 7.77 -9.69 -0.85
CA SER A 37 6.85 -8.76 -1.49
C SER A 37 7.27 -8.60 -2.95
N ARG A 38 6.66 -9.40 -3.84
CA ARG A 38 7.02 -9.44 -5.26
C ARG A 38 6.70 -8.14 -5.98
N LEU A 39 5.61 -7.52 -5.61
CA LEU A 39 5.20 -6.21 -6.12
C LEU A 39 4.68 -5.39 -4.96
N TYR A 40 5.10 -4.16 -4.90
CA TYR A 40 4.47 -3.16 -4.06
C TYR A 40 4.51 -1.85 -4.82
N ALA A 41 3.36 -1.39 -5.29
CA ALA A 41 3.23 -0.14 -6.03
C ALA A 41 2.13 0.71 -5.42
N ALA A 42 2.30 2.01 -5.48
CA ALA A 42 1.26 2.95 -5.04
C ALA A 42 0.97 3.90 -6.18
N TRP A 43 -0.30 4.06 -6.49
CA TRP A 43 -0.77 4.95 -7.53
C TRP A 43 -1.65 6.04 -6.95
N GLN A 44 -1.49 7.24 -7.46
CA GLN A 44 -2.34 8.37 -7.14
C GLN A 44 -3.34 8.55 -8.25
N GLN A 45 -4.62 8.75 -7.90
CA GLN A 45 -5.65 8.95 -8.91
C GLN A 45 -5.44 10.30 -9.60
N GLN A 46 -5.47 10.29 -10.93
CA GLN A 46 -5.09 11.48 -11.68
C GLN A 46 -6.14 12.60 -11.59
N ASP A 47 -7.41 12.25 -11.63
CA ASP A 47 -8.51 13.25 -11.57
C ASP A 47 -8.91 13.60 -10.14
N ASP A 48 -8.38 12.89 -9.14
CA ASP A 48 -8.59 13.22 -7.73
C ASP A 48 -7.31 12.88 -6.96
N PRO A 49 -6.36 13.82 -6.86
CA PRO A 49 -5.05 13.56 -6.25
C PRO A 49 -5.07 13.17 -4.78
N SER A 50 -6.22 13.30 -4.10
CA SER A 50 -6.35 12.88 -2.70
C SER A 50 -6.59 11.38 -2.55
N LYS A 51 -6.82 10.66 -3.66
CA LYS A 51 -7.11 9.24 -3.65
C LYS A 51 -5.90 8.43 -4.11
N PHE A 52 -5.62 7.37 -3.35
CA PHE A 52 -4.50 6.46 -3.59
C PHE A 52 -4.96 5.02 -3.64
N VAL A 53 -4.29 4.22 -4.44
CA VAL A 53 -4.43 2.77 -4.44
C VAL A 53 -3.04 2.15 -4.36
N HIS A 54 -2.87 1.21 -3.44
CA HIS A 54 -1.67 0.40 -3.35
C HIS A 54 -1.96 -0.98 -3.89
N LEU A 55 -1.04 -1.53 -4.64
CA LEU A 55 -1.14 -2.86 -5.23
C LEU A 55 -0.02 -3.71 -4.67
N PHE A 56 -0.37 -4.86 -4.11
CA PHE A 56 0.62 -5.76 -3.53
C PHE A 56 0.50 -7.16 -4.13
N ILE A 57 1.64 -7.79 -4.33
CA ILE A 57 1.73 -9.23 -4.58
C ILE A 57 2.72 -9.79 -3.58
N PHE A 58 2.25 -10.62 -2.67
CA PHE A 58 3.10 -11.33 -1.71
C PHE A 58 3.33 -12.75 -2.20
N GLU A 59 4.53 -13.27 -1.97
CA GLU A 59 4.92 -14.61 -2.37
C GLU A 59 4.01 -15.67 -1.75
N ASP A 60 3.68 -15.50 -0.45
CA ASP A 60 2.86 -16.44 0.32
C ASP A 60 2.29 -15.76 1.57
N GLU A 61 1.57 -16.54 2.39
CA GLU A 61 1.00 -16.09 3.65
C GLU A 61 2.06 -15.58 4.62
N ALA A 62 3.22 -16.22 4.67
CA ALA A 62 4.31 -15.81 5.56
C ALA A 62 4.84 -14.42 5.19
N ALA A 63 5.00 -14.16 3.89
CA ALA A 63 5.44 -12.84 3.41
C ALA A 63 4.40 -11.77 3.72
N HIS A 64 3.12 -12.08 3.53
CA HIS A 64 2.02 -11.17 3.84
C HIS A 64 2.00 -10.83 5.34
N HIS A 65 2.13 -11.85 6.18
CA HIS A 65 2.17 -11.67 7.64
C HIS A 65 3.37 -10.83 8.07
N ALA A 66 4.54 -11.11 7.53
CA ALA A 66 5.76 -10.36 7.84
C ALA A 66 5.62 -8.89 7.46
N HIS A 67 5.02 -8.61 6.30
CA HIS A 67 4.74 -7.24 5.87
C HIS A 67 3.80 -6.54 6.86
N GLY A 68 2.67 -7.15 7.17
CA GLY A 68 1.64 -6.56 8.03
C GLY A 68 2.09 -6.31 9.46
N SER A 69 3.09 -7.06 9.95
CA SER A 69 3.62 -6.89 11.31
C SER A 69 4.90 -6.04 11.36
N SER A 70 5.36 -5.51 10.23
CA SER A 70 6.60 -4.73 10.19
C SER A 70 6.45 -3.37 10.87
N GLU A 71 7.58 -2.86 11.38
CA GLU A 71 7.61 -1.51 11.94
C GLU A 71 7.39 -0.45 10.88
N ALA A 72 7.83 -0.70 9.64
CA ALA A 72 7.63 0.21 8.53
C ALA A 72 6.13 0.43 8.25
N VAL A 73 5.33 -0.63 8.31
CA VAL A 73 3.86 -0.51 8.18
C VAL A 73 3.31 0.37 9.29
N ARG A 74 3.74 0.15 10.53
CA ARG A 74 3.26 0.96 11.66
C ARG A 74 3.63 2.43 11.51
N ARG A 75 4.85 2.72 11.05
CA ARG A 75 5.28 4.11 10.81
C ARG A 75 4.44 4.75 9.72
N PHE A 76 4.19 4.02 8.62
CA PHE A 76 3.37 4.52 7.53
C PHE A 76 1.95 4.78 8.00
N GLU A 77 1.35 3.83 8.72
CA GLU A 77 0.01 3.98 9.27
C GLU A 77 -0.09 5.20 10.19
N SER A 78 0.93 5.49 10.97
CA SER A 78 0.92 6.66 11.85
C SER A 78 0.86 7.98 11.08
N VAL A 79 1.33 7.99 9.83
CA VAL A 79 1.29 9.19 8.99
C VAL A 79 -0.06 9.36 8.32
N TYR A 80 -0.59 8.30 7.66
CA TYR A 80 -1.79 8.47 6.85
C TYR A 80 -3.09 8.31 7.63
N THR A 81 -3.13 7.52 8.69
CA THR A 81 -4.38 7.23 9.42
C THR A 81 -5.05 8.49 9.96
N PRO A 82 -4.31 9.45 10.59
CA PRO A 82 -4.95 10.70 11.05
C PRO A 82 -5.48 11.57 9.91
N GLU A 83 -5.01 11.32 8.69
CA GLU A 83 -5.34 12.16 7.53
C GLU A 83 -6.42 11.56 6.64
N LEU A 84 -6.99 10.43 7.01
CA LEU A 84 -8.04 9.78 6.21
C LEU A 84 -9.29 10.67 6.13
N ALA A 85 -9.85 10.81 4.92
CA ALA A 85 -10.95 11.73 4.66
C ALA A 85 -12.30 11.05 4.47
N ALA A 86 -12.35 9.87 3.85
CA ALA A 86 -13.60 9.24 3.44
C ALA A 86 -13.81 7.87 4.07
N GLY A 87 -13.37 7.71 5.31
CA GLY A 87 -13.48 6.45 6.03
C GLY A 87 -12.16 5.69 6.04
N PRO A 88 -12.15 4.46 6.55
CA PRO A 88 -10.95 3.66 6.69
C PRO A 88 -10.41 3.19 5.34
N VAL A 89 -9.17 2.71 5.36
CA VAL A 89 -8.58 2.02 4.20
C VAL A 89 -9.40 0.78 3.89
N VAL A 90 -9.67 0.57 2.60
CA VAL A 90 -10.39 -0.61 2.13
C VAL A 90 -9.39 -1.57 1.48
N PHE A 91 -9.25 -2.74 2.07
CA PHE A 91 -8.42 -3.81 1.53
C PHE A 91 -9.29 -4.76 0.73
N THR A 92 -8.83 -5.15 -0.46
CA THR A 92 -9.55 -6.07 -1.33
C THR A 92 -8.59 -7.16 -1.78
N ASP A 93 -8.99 -8.41 -1.59
CA ASP A 93 -8.24 -9.57 -2.06
C ASP A 93 -8.68 -9.96 -3.46
N TYR A 94 -7.73 -10.35 -4.28
CA TYR A 94 -7.97 -10.71 -5.68
C TYR A 94 -7.38 -12.07 -6.00
N GLN A 95 -7.93 -12.67 -7.04
CA GLN A 95 -7.40 -13.88 -7.63
C GLN A 95 -6.88 -13.55 -9.02
N LEU A 96 -5.65 -13.97 -9.32
CA LEU A 96 -5.11 -13.75 -10.67
C LEU A 96 -5.90 -14.55 -11.68
N VAL A 97 -6.38 -13.87 -12.72
CA VAL A 97 -7.05 -14.53 -13.86
C VAL A 97 -6.05 -14.73 -15.00
N ALA A 98 -5.31 -13.68 -15.33
CA ALA A 98 -4.32 -13.72 -16.41
C ALA A 98 -3.36 -12.54 -16.28
N ALA A 99 -2.15 -12.72 -16.76
CA ALA A 99 -1.15 -11.67 -16.83
C ALA A 99 -0.30 -11.87 -18.10
N ASN A 100 0.30 -10.78 -18.59
CA ASN A 100 1.15 -10.86 -19.77
C ASN A 100 2.63 -11.05 -19.44
N THR A 101 2.91 -11.18 -18.14
CA THR A 101 4.30 -11.40 -17.66
C THR A 101 4.35 -12.56 -16.70
#